data_5a30c2956936ef4c7d6e41c1389e9fd5
#
_entry.id   5a30c2956936ef4c7d6e41c1389e9fd5
#
_cell.length_a   1.000
_cell.length_b   1.000
_cell.length_c   1.000
_cell.angle_alpha   90.00
_cell.angle_beta   90.00
_cell.angle_gamma   90.00
#
_symmetry.space_group_name_H-M   'P 1'
#
loop_
_entity.id
_entity.type
_entity.pdbx_description
1 polymer ?
#
loop_
_entity_poly.entity_id
_entity_poly.type
_entity_poly.pdbx_seq_one_letter_code
_entity_poly.pdbx_strand_id
1 'polypeptide(L)'
;MRNNIVFPLAPALVMPLVMTLAGQAFARDEYSRNIDKTATLANGQSVRVEHRMGNVNLRTHAGRDVVVRASIRVSASNPADAKRLAEQIQVEVATAGSALVIRTEYPKEEHDGFFGFHGLSYLSYSVNLDVTMPETAPLELHNSFGSVGIEDLKANADVINAHGKLTFRNGRGAQHLENQFAAIEVTGNAGDVDIRNSNGGVDVSGVTGIVNVKDRFANVTISNPGRGGTIVNGNGAVQVTDAGGDVRITNSFGKVTVTGVKGNLVVGNGNGDVEANNVTGSAELNTSFGAVRFGDIGKVLSVRAANSAVIGRKVGESATIENSFGKVDISEVHKGIRIVGGNSPITVADVGEEASLKTSFGLVTADRVGGPLTVEDNNGAVKASALRNNANVKTSFGAVLLDGVAGAVDVDNQNGGVEVSLQGQACKPVGIHTSFSPVRVRVPNNASYAVAAKTSFGKIHSDFPMTVSGDLGSDSLNGNIGGGGCPMRLTNNNGSIEILK
;
A
#
# COMPACT_ATOMS: atom_id res chain seq x y z
N MET A 1 -0.55 -72.86 -27.66
CA MET A 1 -1.51 -73.83 -27.16
C MET A 1 -2.11 -73.23 -25.84
N ARG A 2 -3.32 -72.79 -25.90
CA ARG A 2 -4.43 -72.89 -24.97
C ARG A 2 -5.44 -71.77 -25.29
N ASN A 3 -6.59 -72.29 -25.71
CA ASN A 3 -7.78 -71.56 -26.13
C ASN A 3 -8.38 -70.72 -25.04
N ASN A 4 -8.78 -69.49 -25.34
CA ASN A 4 -9.72 -68.73 -24.54
C ASN A 4 -11.07 -68.68 -25.26
N ILE A 5 -12.06 -69.27 -24.62
CA ILE A 5 -13.45 -69.27 -25.03
C ILE A 5 -14.08 -67.96 -24.59
N VAL A 6 -14.62 -67.18 -25.53
CA VAL A 6 -15.39 -65.96 -25.27
C VAL A 6 -16.87 -66.34 -25.25
N PHE A 7 -17.56 -66.03 -24.15
CA PHE A 7 -19.02 -66.08 -24.08
C PHE A 7 -19.58 -64.65 -24.25
N PRO A 8 -20.58 -64.46 -25.09
CA PRO A 8 -21.25 -63.16 -25.19
C PRO A 8 -22.27 -62.95 -24.11
N LEU A 9 -22.14 -61.88 -23.32
CA LEU A 9 -23.17 -61.38 -22.42
C LEU A 9 -24.15 -60.47 -23.19
N ALA A 10 -25.41 -60.82 -23.16
CA ALA A 10 -26.49 -60.00 -23.67
C ALA A 10 -26.71 -58.73 -22.79
N PRO A 11 -27.04 -57.56 -23.37
CA PRO A 11 -27.31 -56.37 -22.60
C PRO A 11 -28.71 -56.44 -21.98
N ALA A 12 -28.78 -56.37 -20.65
CA ALA A 12 -30.02 -56.16 -19.92
C ALA A 12 -30.42 -54.68 -20.03
N LEU A 13 -31.53 -54.43 -20.66
CA LEU A 13 -32.17 -53.14 -20.81
C LEU A 13 -32.69 -52.66 -19.44
N VAL A 14 -31.93 -51.84 -18.72
CA VAL A 14 -32.45 -51.16 -17.51
C VAL A 14 -33.08 -49.85 -17.93
N MET A 15 -34.37 -49.82 -17.95
CA MET A 15 -35.20 -48.62 -18.14
C MET A 15 -35.12 -47.75 -16.86
N PRO A 16 -34.60 -46.54 -16.87
CA PRO A 16 -34.70 -45.68 -15.70
C PRO A 16 -36.13 -45.16 -15.57
N LEU A 17 -36.79 -45.54 -14.49
CA LEU A 17 -38.04 -44.92 -14.07
C LEU A 17 -37.73 -43.50 -13.59
N VAL A 18 -37.87 -42.51 -14.48
CA VAL A 18 -37.83 -41.11 -14.16
C VAL A 18 -39.11 -40.78 -13.37
N MET A 19 -39.03 -40.83 -12.05
CA MET A 19 -39.98 -40.14 -11.21
C MET A 19 -39.79 -38.65 -11.35
N THR A 20 -40.54 -38.00 -12.19
CA THR A 20 -40.74 -36.57 -12.15
C THR A 20 -41.44 -36.20 -10.84
N LEU A 21 -40.63 -35.87 -9.81
CA LEU A 21 -41.15 -35.08 -8.71
C LEU A 21 -41.52 -33.70 -9.31
N ALA A 22 -42.76 -33.56 -9.72
CA ALA A 22 -43.35 -32.26 -9.91
C ALA A 22 -43.37 -31.59 -8.54
N GLY A 23 -42.31 -30.85 -8.21
CA GLY A 23 -42.33 -29.92 -7.11
C GLY A 23 -43.49 -28.95 -7.38
N GLN A 24 -44.57 -29.08 -6.62
CA GLN A 24 -45.59 -28.05 -6.59
C GLN A 24 -44.88 -26.78 -6.09
N ALA A 25 -44.54 -25.87 -7.01
CA ALA A 25 -44.26 -24.51 -6.66
C ALA A 25 -45.56 -23.98 -6.05
N PHE A 26 -45.59 -23.93 -4.72
CA PHE A 26 -46.66 -23.21 -4.03
C PHE A 26 -46.59 -21.78 -4.52
N ALA A 27 -47.56 -21.37 -5.32
CA ALA A 27 -47.76 -19.98 -5.71
C ALA A 27 -47.89 -19.20 -4.39
N ARG A 28 -46.93 -18.34 -4.10
CA ARG A 28 -47.02 -17.43 -2.96
C ARG A 28 -47.98 -16.33 -3.36
N ASP A 29 -49.01 -16.18 -2.62
CA ASP A 29 -49.93 -15.07 -2.80
C ASP A 29 -49.24 -13.80 -2.31
N GLU A 30 -49.00 -12.87 -3.23
CA GLU A 30 -48.41 -11.57 -2.95
C GLU A 30 -49.51 -10.51 -2.90
N TYR A 31 -49.53 -9.77 -1.80
CA TYR A 31 -50.41 -8.62 -1.66
C TYR A 31 -49.56 -7.33 -1.66
N SER A 32 -49.92 -6.35 -2.46
CA SER A 32 -49.24 -5.07 -2.53
C SER A 32 -50.16 -3.90 -2.17
N ARG A 33 -49.62 -2.92 -1.46
CA ARG A 33 -50.32 -1.70 -1.04
C ARG A 33 -49.37 -0.51 -1.17
N ASN A 34 -49.88 0.60 -1.69
CA ASN A 34 -49.14 1.87 -1.75
C ASN A 34 -49.70 2.86 -0.73
N ILE A 35 -48.79 3.64 -0.14
CA ILE A 35 -49.10 4.75 0.75
C ILE A 35 -48.40 6.00 0.23
N ASP A 36 -49.14 7.07 0.00
CA ASP A 36 -48.60 8.37 -0.35
C ASP A 36 -48.82 9.35 0.81
N LYS A 37 -47.78 10.08 1.19
CA LYS A 37 -47.81 11.13 2.23
C LYS A 37 -47.09 12.36 1.70
N THR A 38 -47.58 13.52 2.07
CA THR A 38 -46.96 14.81 1.78
C THR A 38 -46.96 15.68 3.03
N ALA A 39 -45.87 16.34 3.31
CA ALA A 39 -45.75 17.31 4.39
C ALA A 39 -44.87 18.46 3.93
N THR A 40 -45.12 19.67 4.42
CA THR A 40 -44.26 20.83 4.12
C THR A 40 -43.25 21.01 5.24
N LEU A 41 -41.95 21.09 4.89
CA LEU A 41 -40.87 21.29 5.84
C LEU A 41 -40.78 22.74 6.29
N ALA A 42 -40.73 22.99 7.60
CA ALA A 42 -40.52 24.32 8.15
C ALA A 42 -39.06 24.77 7.96
N ASN A 43 -38.82 26.07 8.00
CA ASN A 43 -37.46 26.61 7.86
C ASN A 43 -36.55 26.08 8.98
N GLY A 44 -35.38 25.57 8.58
CA GLY A 44 -34.37 25.04 9.53
C GLY A 44 -34.66 23.66 10.09
N GLN A 45 -35.75 23.00 9.67
CA GLN A 45 -36.00 21.60 10.02
C GLN A 45 -35.14 20.65 9.19
N SER A 46 -34.74 19.55 9.81
CA SER A 46 -34.14 18.38 9.15
C SER A 46 -35.20 17.36 8.77
N VAL A 47 -34.81 16.42 7.90
CA VAL A 47 -35.61 15.23 7.60
C VAL A 47 -34.94 14.03 8.27
N ARG A 48 -35.73 13.26 9.05
CA ARG A 48 -35.27 12.01 9.66
C ARG A 48 -36.08 10.85 9.11
N VAL A 49 -35.40 9.82 8.61
CA VAL A 49 -35.98 8.58 8.11
C VAL A 49 -35.61 7.42 9.01
N GLU A 50 -36.60 6.81 9.64
CA GLU A 50 -36.46 5.60 10.46
C GLU A 50 -37.14 4.44 9.75
N HIS A 51 -36.32 3.56 9.17
CA HIS A 51 -36.80 2.46 8.36
C HIS A 51 -36.11 1.15 8.71
N ARG A 52 -36.74 0.02 8.40
CA ARG A 52 -36.18 -1.28 8.79
C ARG A 52 -36.12 -2.29 7.66
N MET A 53 -37.17 -2.44 6.85
CA MET A 53 -37.32 -3.56 5.92
C MET A 53 -37.69 -3.08 4.52
N GLY A 54 -36.72 -2.93 3.66
CA GLY A 54 -36.88 -2.51 2.27
C GLY A 54 -35.87 -1.44 1.83
N ASN A 55 -35.95 -1.05 0.58
CA ASN A 55 -35.05 -0.04 0.01
C ASN A 55 -35.55 1.37 0.34
N VAL A 56 -34.61 2.29 0.48
CA VAL A 56 -34.90 3.72 0.60
C VAL A 56 -34.21 4.45 -0.54
N ASN A 57 -34.99 5.06 -1.42
CA ASN A 57 -34.50 5.92 -2.49
C ASN A 57 -34.84 7.35 -2.15
N LEU A 58 -33.83 8.19 -1.98
CA LEU A 58 -34.01 9.59 -1.65
C LEU A 58 -33.51 10.47 -2.79
N ARG A 59 -34.37 11.34 -3.26
CA ARG A 59 -34.09 12.38 -4.25
C ARG A 59 -34.44 13.75 -3.69
N THR A 60 -33.87 14.76 -4.26
CA THR A 60 -34.05 16.11 -3.75
C THR A 60 -34.63 17.05 -4.80
N HIS A 61 -35.22 18.15 -4.34
CA HIS A 61 -35.72 19.24 -5.17
C HIS A 61 -35.59 20.60 -4.48
N ALA A 62 -35.78 21.67 -5.22
CA ALA A 62 -35.63 23.05 -4.69
C ALA A 62 -36.85 23.55 -3.85
N GLY A 63 -37.96 22.81 -3.83
CA GLY A 63 -39.16 23.16 -3.08
C GLY A 63 -39.04 22.85 -1.58
N ARG A 64 -40.14 23.00 -0.83
CA ARG A 64 -40.22 22.77 0.60
C ARG A 64 -41.01 21.51 1.00
N ASP A 65 -41.59 20.84 0.09
CA ASP A 65 -42.42 19.68 0.38
C ASP A 65 -41.58 18.42 0.51
N VAL A 66 -41.96 17.58 1.44
CA VAL A 66 -41.47 16.21 1.58
C VAL A 66 -42.54 15.27 1.12
N VAL A 67 -42.29 14.54 0.05
CA VAL A 67 -43.20 13.55 -0.53
C VAL A 67 -42.66 12.16 -0.27
N VAL A 68 -43.46 11.30 0.34
CA VAL A 68 -43.09 9.92 0.66
C VAL A 68 -44.05 8.99 -0.06
N ARG A 69 -43.53 8.12 -0.91
CA ARG A 69 -44.27 7.03 -1.55
C ARG A 69 -43.71 5.72 -0.98
N ALA A 70 -44.57 4.96 -0.33
CA ALA A 70 -44.22 3.66 0.20
C ALA A 70 -44.94 2.55 -0.59
N SER A 71 -44.18 1.58 -1.07
CA SER A 71 -44.67 0.37 -1.71
C SER A 71 -44.46 -0.81 -0.76
N ILE A 72 -45.56 -1.28 -0.18
CA ILE A 72 -45.60 -2.39 0.75
C ILE A 72 -45.89 -3.67 -0.03
N ARG A 73 -45.08 -4.70 0.12
CA ARG A 73 -45.32 -6.03 -0.45
C ARG A 73 -45.24 -7.06 0.65
N VAL A 74 -46.25 -7.91 0.70
CA VAL A 74 -46.34 -8.98 1.68
C VAL A 74 -46.65 -10.29 0.98
N SER A 75 -45.85 -11.31 1.24
CA SER A 75 -46.13 -12.68 0.80
C SER A 75 -46.41 -13.54 2.02
N ALA A 76 -47.54 -14.22 2.03
CA ALA A 76 -47.96 -15.13 3.09
C ALA A 76 -48.52 -16.44 2.51
N SER A 77 -48.82 -17.39 3.39
CA SER A 77 -49.38 -18.69 3.00
C SER A 77 -50.79 -18.60 2.40
N ASN A 78 -51.51 -17.51 2.72
CA ASN A 78 -52.84 -17.24 2.14
C ASN A 78 -53.04 -15.73 1.91
N PRO A 79 -53.90 -15.33 0.96
CA PRO A 79 -54.11 -13.94 0.60
C PRO A 79 -54.70 -13.08 1.73
N ALA A 80 -55.51 -13.63 2.60
CA ALA A 80 -56.14 -12.92 3.70
C ALA A 80 -55.13 -12.46 4.74
N ASP A 81 -54.13 -13.33 5.09
CA ASP A 81 -53.06 -12.99 6.00
C ASP A 81 -52.08 -11.98 5.39
N ALA A 82 -51.76 -12.13 4.09
CA ALA A 82 -50.95 -11.16 3.38
C ALA A 82 -51.59 -9.76 3.39
N LYS A 83 -52.88 -9.68 3.12
CA LYS A 83 -53.65 -8.42 3.16
C LYS A 83 -53.70 -7.84 4.58
N ARG A 84 -54.09 -8.62 5.58
CA ARG A 84 -54.17 -8.19 6.97
C ARG A 84 -52.86 -7.61 7.47
N LEU A 85 -51.71 -8.29 7.17
CA LEU A 85 -50.42 -7.83 7.58
C LEU A 85 -50.02 -6.54 6.85
N ALA A 86 -50.26 -6.43 5.53
CA ALA A 86 -50.00 -5.22 4.77
C ALA A 86 -50.80 -4.01 5.30
N GLU A 87 -52.00 -4.24 5.80
CA GLU A 87 -52.85 -3.20 6.41
C GLU A 87 -52.32 -2.73 7.78
N GLN A 88 -51.67 -3.60 8.52
CA GLN A 88 -51.02 -3.26 9.82
C GLN A 88 -49.75 -2.45 9.65
N ILE A 89 -49.05 -2.57 8.52
CA ILE A 89 -47.85 -1.74 8.26
C ILE A 89 -48.28 -0.31 7.98
N GLN A 90 -47.76 0.64 8.75
CA GLN A 90 -48.04 2.07 8.61
C GLN A 90 -46.78 2.87 8.28
N VAL A 91 -46.96 3.95 7.55
CA VAL A 91 -45.87 4.96 7.35
C VAL A 91 -46.38 6.27 7.94
N GLU A 92 -45.76 6.68 9.01
CA GLU A 92 -46.00 7.93 9.70
C GLU A 92 -45.10 9.03 9.18
N VAL A 93 -45.66 10.23 8.99
CA VAL A 93 -44.89 11.44 8.67
C VAL A 93 -45.36 12.51 9.63
N ALA A 94 -44.54 12.84 10.62
CA ALA A 94 -44.90 13.77 11.69
C ALA A 94 -43.72 14.63 12.12
N THR A 95 -43.99 15.83 12.60
CA THR A 95 -42.94 16.71 13.17
C THR A 95 -42.63 16.28 14.61
N ALA A 96 -41.36 16.04 14.88
CA ALA A 96 -40.85 15.78 16.21
C ALA A 96 -39.63 16.69 16.50
N GLY A 97 -39.83 17.68 17.32
CA GLY A 97 -38.82 18.71 17.63
C GLY A 97 -38.41 19.51 16.39
N SER A 98 -37.13 19.49 16.05
CA SER A 98 -36.56 20.17 14.89
C SER A 98 -36.52 19.32 13.61
N ALA A 99 -37.11 18.12 13.63
CA ALA A 99 -37.10 17.21 12.48
C ALA A 99 -38.53 16.86 12.00
N LEU A 100 -38.69 16.70 10.71
CA LEU A 100 -39.79 15.96 10.12
C LEU A 100 -39.39 14.49 10.06
N VAL A 101 -40.08 13.64 10.84
CA VAL A 101 -39.76 12.22 10.97
C VAL A 101 -40.66 11.40 10.03
N ILE A 102 -40.03 10.58 9.22
CA ILE A 102 -40.67 9.56 8.40
C ILE A 102 -40.35 8.23 9.06
N ARG A 103 -41.34 7.58 9.63
CA ARG A 103 -41.19 6.32 10.33
C ARG A 103 -42.07 5.23 9.73
N THR A 104 -41.51 4.05 9.51
CA THR A 104 -42.25 2.87 9.14
C THR A 104 -42.52 2.03 10.39
N GLU A 105 -43.82 1.86 10.69
CA GLU A 105 -44.25 1.02 11.78
C GLU A 105 -44.61 -0.38 11.28
N TYR A 106 -44.08 -1.39 11.95
CA TYR A 106 -44.31 -2.79 11.63
C TYR A 106 -45.20 -3.45 12.69
N PRO A 107 -45.92 -4.49 12.34
CA PRO A 107 -46.69 -5.27 13.30
C PRO A 107 -45.78 -5.78 14.42
N LYS A 108 -46.25 -5.70 15.65
CA LYS A 108 -45.56 -6.33 16.78
C LYS A 108 -45.62 -7.83 16.61
N GLU A 109 -44.47 -8.50 16.66
CA GLU A 109 -44.42 -9.96 16.79
C GLU A 109 -44.92 -10.32 18.19
N GLU A 110 -46.13 -10.89 18.30
CA GLU A 110 -46.60 -11.47 19.54
C GLU A 110 -45.84 -12.76 19.79
N HIS A 111 -44.84 -12.69 20.63
CA HIS A 111 -44.15 -13.87 21.14
C HIS A 111 -44.99 -14.48 22.25
N ASP A 112 -46.03 -15.21 21.91
CA ASP A 112 -46.73 -16.09 22.85
C ASP A 112 -46.08 -17.51 22.81
N GLY A 113 -45.34 -17.82 23.86
CA GLY A 113 -45.15 -19.19 24.29
C GLY A 113 -43.82 -19.85 23.98
N PHE A 114 -43.20 -20.28 25.04
CA PHE A 114 -41.96 -21.05 25.23
C PHE A 114 -41.96 -22.42 24.52
N PHE A 115 -42.58 -22.83 23.60
CA PHE A 115 -42.56 -24.01 22.71
C PHE A 115 -43.69 -23.94 21.67
N GLY A 116 -43.53 -23.10 20.66
CA GLY A 116 -44.54 -23.00 19.62
C GLY A 116 -43.98 -23.05 18.20
N PHE A 117 -43.40 -24.16 17.78
CA PHE A 117 -43.22 -24.45 16.34
C PHE A 117 -44.56 -24.87 15.74
N HIS A 118 -45.54 -24.01 15.73
CA HIS A 118 -46.76 -24.23 14.96
C HIS A 118 -47.10 -23.03 14.12
N GLY A 119 -46.77 -23.09 12.80
CA GLY A 119 -47.52 -22.41 11.77
C GLY A 119 -47.05 -21.06 11.34
N LEU A 120 -45.78 -20.64 11.51
CA LEU A 120 -45.21 -19.52 10.73
C LEU A 120 -44.82 -20.03 9.35
N SER A 121 -45.79 -20.32 8.54
CA SER A 121 -45.66 -20.60 7.14
C SER A 121 -45.17 -19.32 6.44
N TYR A 122 -43.86 -19.27 6.14
CA TYR A 122 -43.24 -18.40 5.14
C TYR A 122 -43.84 -17.00 4.96
N LEU A 123 -43.67 -16.18 5.99
CA LEU A 123 -44.02 -14.78 5.93
C LEU A 123 -42.81 -13.97 5.47
N SER A 124 -42.96 -13.20 4.39
CA SER A 124 -41.98 -12.18 3.99
C SER A 124 -42.68 -10.87 3.66
N TYR A 125 -42.09 -9.78 4.08
CA TYR A 125 -42.58 -8.45 3.72
C TYR A 125 -41.42 -7.49 3.43
N SER A 126 -41.72 -6.52 2.57
CA SER A 126 -40.80 -5.41 2.29
C SER A 126 -41.61 -4.11 2.09
N VAL A 127 -41.00 -3.02 2.52
CA VAL A 127 -41.57 -1.67 2.34
C VAL A 127 -40.52 -0.83 1.65
N ASN A 128 -40.69 -0.55 0.38
CA ASN A 128 -39.76 0.33 -0.32
C ASN A 128 -40.25 1.77 -0.19
N LEU A 129 -39.36 2.66 0.19
CA LEU A 129 -39.60 4.09 0.35
C LEU A 129 -38.97 4.88 -0.80
N ASP A 130 -39.74 5.62 -1.54
CA ASP A 130 -39.29 6.67 -2.45
C ASP A 130 -39.59 8.02 -1.77
N VAL A 131 -38.54 8.69 -1.32
CA VAL A 131 -38.63 9.97 -0.60
C VAL A 131 -38.11 11.08 -1.49
N THR A 132 -38.89 12.12 -1.67
CA THR A 132 -38.46 13.36 -2.32
C THR A 132 -38.49 14.47 -1.28
N MET A 133 -37.40 15.19 -1.06
CA MET A 133 -37.23 16.20 0.00
C MET A 133 -36.49 17.46 -0.50
N PRO A 134 -36.58 18.57 0.24
CA PRO A 134 -35.80 19.77 -0.07
C PRO A 134 -34.27 19.49 -0.09
N GLU A 135 -33.61 19.95 -1.15
CA GLU A 135 -32.18 19.66 -1.38
C GLU A 135 -31.22 20.25 -0.31
N THR A 136 -31.68 21.30 0.41
CA THR A 136 -30.90 21.99 1.44
C THR A 136 -31.24 21.56 2.86
N ALA A 137 -32.15 20.61 3.04
CA ALA A 137 -32.52 20.12 4.37
C ALA A 137 -31.52 19.04 4.84
N PRO A 138 -30.98 19.15 6.06
CA PRO A 138 -30.14 18.09 6.62
C PRO A 138 -30.90 16.77 6.72
N LEU A 139 -30.20 15.66 6.46
CA LEU A 139 -30.74 14.32 6.47
C LEU A 139 -30.14 13.47 7.58
N GLU A 140 -30.99 12.78 8.34
CA GLU A 140 -30.65 11.66 9.19
C GLU A 140 -31.42 10.43 8.70
N LEU A 141 -30.74 9.33 8.34
CA LEU A 141 -31.37 8.16 7.79
C LEU A 141 -30.85 6.90 8.45
N HIS A 142 -31.75 6.15 9.08
CA HIS A 142 -31.45 4.83 9.64
C HIS A 142 -32.25 3.78 8.90
N ASN A 143 -31.57 2.79 8.28
CA ASN A 143 -32.19 1.62 7.68
C ASN A 143 -31.49 0.34 8.12
N SER A 144 -32.20 -0.77 8.26
CA SER A 144 -31.60 -2.03 8.65
C SER A 144 -31.44 -3.03 7.49
N PHE A 145 -32.45 -3.19 6.66
CA PHE A 145 -32.44 -4.17 5.57
C PHE A 145 -32.93 -3.57 4.27
N GLY A 146 -32.10 -3.57 3.28
CA GLY A 146 -32.35 -3.02 1.96
C GLY A 146 -31.32 -1.99 1.55
N SER A 147 -31.31 -1.64 0.29
CA SER A 147 -30.38 -0.64 -0.24
C SER A 147 -30.85 0.77 0.07
N VAL A 148 -29.89 1.67 0.27
CA VAL A 148 -30.12 3.10 0.44
C VAL A 148 -29.47 3.84 -0.72
N GLY A 149 -30.25 4.63 -1.44
CA GLY A 149 -29.78 5.52 -2.51
C GLY A 149 -30.12 6.97 -2.20
N ILE A 150 -29.14 7.87 -2.26
CA ILE A 150 -29.32 9.30 -2.01
C ILE A 150 -28.69 10.06 -3.18
N GLU A 151 -29.46 10.96 -3.77
CA GLU A 151 -29.06 11.74 -4.94
C GLU A 151 -29.33 13.24 -4.74
N ASP A 152 -28.34 14.07 -5.16
CA ASP A 152 -28.43 15.53 -5.29
C ASP A 152 -28.66 16.30 -3.97
N LEU A 153 -28.29 15.73 -2.81
CA LEU A 153 -28.44 16.39 -1.51
C LEU A 153 -27.39 17.49 -1.33
N LYS A 154 -27.85 18.73 -1.11
CA LYS A 154 -27.00 19.90 -0.89
C LYS A 154 -26.95 20.31 0.59
N ALA A 155 -26.95 19.33 1.48
CA ALA A 155 -26.88 19.51 2.92
C ALA A 155 -26.04 18.39 3.55
N ASN A 156 -25.78 18.47 4.85
CA ASN A 156 -25.13 17.40 5.59
C ASN A 156 -26.07 16.18 5.69
N ALA A 157 -25.47 14.99 5.66
CA ALA A 157 -26.21 13.77 5.94
C ALA A 157 -25.49 12.89 6.96
N ASP A 158 -26.29 12.22 7.79
CA ASP A 158 -25.91 11.14 8.67
C ASP A 158 -26.71 9.91 8.30
N VAL A 159 -26.09 8.90 7.71
CA VAL A 159 -26.76 7.75 7.11
C VAL A 159 -26.17 6.45 7.67
N ILE A 160 -27.03 5.69 8.34
CA ILE A 160 -26.69 4.39 8.89
C ILE A 160 -27.54 3.33 8.20
N ASN A 161 -26.87 2.39 7.52
CA ASN A 161 -27.50 1.21 6.94
C ASN A 161 -26.79 -0.06 7.47
N ALA A 162 -27.51 -1.16 7.64
CA ALA A 162 -26.89 -2.39 8.09
C ALA A 162 -26.71 -3.40 6.93
N HIS A 163 -27.77 -3.68 6.19
CA HIS A 163 -27.78 -4.71 5.15
C HIS A 163 -28.30 -4.14 3.83
N GLY A 164 -27.48 -4.14 2.83
CA GLY A 164 -27.79 -3.61 1.51
C GLY A 164 -26.83 -2.49 1.11
N LYS A 165 -26.69 -2.26 -0.17
CA LYS A 165 -25.77 -1.27 -0.72
C LYS A 165 -26.20 0.15 -0.31
N LEU A 166 -25.25 0.98 0.09
CA LEU A 166 -25.44 2.41 0.29
C LEU A 166 -24.78 3.17 -0.87
N THR A 167 -25.56 3.98 -1.56
CA THR A 167 -25.09 4.80 -2.68
C THR A 167 -25.41 6.26 -2.42
N PHE A 168 -24.39 7.12 -2.53
CA PHE A 168 -24.53 8.57 -2.35
C PHE A 168 -23.96 9.29 -3.58
N ARG A 169 -24.75 10.12 -4.24
CA ARG A 169 -24.37 10.77 -5.50
C ARG A 169 -24.64 12.27 -5.50
N ASN A 170 -23.73 13.03 -6.11
CA ASN A 170 -23.84 14.46 -6.39
C ASN A 170 -24.19 15.31 -5.16
N GLY A 171 -23.53 15.02 -4.02
CA GLY A 171 -23.82 15.71 -2.78
C GLY A 171 -23.05 17.00 -2.58
N ARG A 172 -23.48 17.76 -1.55
CA ARG A 172 -22.74 18.90 -1.01
C ARG A 172 -22.87 18.91 0.52
N GLY A 173 -21.83 19.29 1.21
CA GLY A 173 -21.76 19.32 2.66
C GLY A 173 -20.96 18.13 3.22
N ALA A 174 -20.97 17.99 4.55
CA ALA A 174 -20.31 16.90 5.23
C ALA A 174 -21.23 15.65 5.24
N GLN A 175 -20.71 14.53 4.78
CA GLN A 175 -21.46 13.27 4.71
C GLN A 175 -20.85 12.27 5.68
N HIS A 176 -21.65 11.75 6.60
CA HIS A 176 -21.32 10.61 7.45
C HIS A 176 -22.10 9.39 6.98
N LEU A 177 -21.40 8.34 6.54
CA LEU A 177 -22.01 7.17 5.92
C LEU A 177 -21.53 5.91 6.61
N GLU A 178 -22.44 5.14 7.21
CA GLU A 178 -22.12 3.89 7.89
C GLU A 178 -22.87 2.72 7.26
N ASN A 179 -22.18 1.59 7.02
CA ASN A 179 -22.78 0.34 6.59
C ASN A 179 -22.07 -0.85 7.23
N GLN A 180 -22.75 -1.99 7.38
CA GLN A 180 -22.17 -3.16 8.05
C GLN A 180 -21.88 -4.33 7.11
N PHE A 181 -22.80 -4.66 6.20
CA PHE A 181 -22.73 -5.92 5.44
C PHE A 181 -22.74 -5.77 3.92
N ALA A 182 -22.61 -4.57 3.38
CA ALA A 182 -22.59 -4.38 1.95
C ALA A 182 -21.75 -3.16 1.56
N ALA A 183 -21.59 -2.95 0.27
CA ALA A 183 -20.75 -1.87 -0.26
C ALA A 183 -21.31 -0.47 0.02
N ILE A 184 -20.38 0.48 0.17
CA ILE A 184 -20.65 1.93 0.11
C ILE A 184 -20.05 2.48 -1.18
N GLU A 185 -20.84 3.19 -1.94
CA GLU A 185 -20.44 3.90 -3.16
C GLU A 185 -20.74 5.39 -3.03
N VAL A 186 -19.72 6.23 -3.19
CA VAL A 186 -19.86 7.69 -3.20
C VAL A 186 -19.33 8.23 -4.52
N THR A 187 -20.17 8.96 -5.23
CA THR A 187 -19.80 9.59 -6.49
C THR A 187 -20.15 11.08 -6.46
N GLY A 188 -19.13 11.92 -6.40
CA GLY A 188 -19.30 13.37 -6.41
C GLY A 188 -19.86 13.92 -5.09
N ASN A 189 -19.01 14.57 -4.28
CA ASN A 189 -19.46 15.36 -3.13
C ASN A 189 -18.63 16.63 -3.00
N ALA A 190 -19.29 17.77 -2.93
CA ALA A 190 -18.64 19.05 -2.64
C ALA A 190 -18.59 19.26 -1.11
N GLY A 191 -17.58 18.68 -0.46
CA GLY A 191 -17.38 18.69 0.99
C GLY A 191 -16.70 17.41 1.45
N ASP A 192 -16.58 17.24 2.76
CA ASP A 192 -15.89 16.11 3.38
C ASP A 192 -16.79 14.86 3.43
N VAL A 193 -16.18 13.68 3.41
CA VAL A 193 -16.89 12.40 3.52
C VAL A 193 -16.20 11.52 4.56
N ASP A 194 -16.95 11.08 5.57
CA ASP A 194 -16.54 10.11 6.58
C ASP A 194 -17.31 8.81 6.38
N ILE A 195 -16.60 7.72 6.18
CA ILE A 195 -17.17 6.40 5.89
C ILE A 195 -16.74 5.39 6.94
N ARG A 196 -17.72 4.64 7.45
CA ARG A 196 -17.49 3.46 8.27
C ARG A 196 -18.17 2.26 7.65
N ASN A 197 -17.38 1.22 7.35
CA ASN A 197 -17.91 -0.02 6.82
C ASN A 197 -17.26 -1.23 7.52
N SER A 198 -17.92 -2.40 7.46
CA SER A 198 -17.37 -3.60 8.09
C SER A 198 -17.12 -4.73 7.09
N ASN A 199 -18.08 -5.06 6.22
CA ASN A 199 -18.02 -6.26 5.37
C ASN A 199 -18.41 -6.01 3.91
N GLY A 200 -18.06 -4.89 3.37
CA GLY A 200 -18.36 -4.57 1.97
C GLY A 200 -17.35 -3.59 1.41
N GLY A 201 -17.14 -3.59 0.13
CA GLY A 201 -16.21 -2.67 -0.53
C GLY A 201 -16.61 -1.22 -0.34
N VAL A 202 -15.63 -0.33 -0.31
CA VAL A 202 -15.83 1.11 -0.30
C VAL A 202 -15.26 1.67 -1.59
N ASP A 203 -16.10 2.35 -2.36
CA ASP A 203 -15.72 3.02 -3.61
C ASP A 203 -16.09 4.50 -3.53
N VAL A 204 -15.08 5.38 -3.62
CA VAL A 204 -15.27 6.82 -3.50
C VAL A 204 -14.61 7.52 -4.68
N SER A 205 -15.37 8.38 -5.34
CA SER A 205 -14.85 9.16 -6.46
C SER A 205 -15.38 10.59 -6.49
N GLY A 206 -14.56 11.54 -6.92
CA GLY A 206 -14.98 12.92 -7.18
C GLY A 206 -15.39 13.71 -5.93
N VAL A 207 -14.79 13.45 -4.79
CA VAL A 207 -15.00 14.20 -3.54
C VAL A 207 -14.04 15.40 -3.51
N THR A 208 -14.54 16.63 -3.36
CA THR A 208 -13.66 17.81 -3.33
C THR A 208 -13.02 18.08 -1.97
N GLY A 209 -13.56 17.50 -0.91
CA GLY A 209 -13.09 17.59 0.47
C GLY A 209 -12.11 16.47 0.87
N ILE A 210 -12.04 16.26 2.18
CA ILE A 210 -11.28 15.16 2.80
C ILE A 210 -12.13 13.89 2.75
N VAL A 211 -11.48 12.75 2.48
CA VAL A 211 -12.12 11.43 2.52
C VAL A 211 -11.50 10.61 3.65
N ASN A 212 -12.31 10.31 4.68
CA ASN A 212 -11.90 9.40 5.74
C ASN A 212 -12.67 8.09 5.62
N VAL A 213 -11.94 6.98 5.65
CA VAL A 213 -12.53 5.64 5.56
C VAL A 213 -12.02 4.76 6.68
N LYS A 214 -12.93 4.10 7.38
CA LYS A 214 -12.64 2.97 8.27
C LYS A 214 -13.39 1.74 7.77
N ASP A 215 -12.66 0.74 7.29
CA ASP A 215 -13.22 -0.54 6.86
C ASP A 215 -12.51 -1.71 7.55
N ARG A 216 -13.17 -2.88 7.61
CA ARG A 216 -12.59 -4.07 8.24
C ARG A 216 -12.23 -5.16 7.24
N PHE A 217 -13.10 -5.45 6.29
CA PHE A 217 -13.00 -6.68 5.51
C PHE A 217 -13.38 -6.46 4.04
N ALA A 218 -12.78 -5.57 3.34
CA ALA A 218 -12.95 -5.52 1.90
C ALA A 218 -11.96 -4.56 1.25
N ASN A 219 -12.07 -4.40 -0.05
CA ASN A 219 -11.25 -3.45 -0.78
C ASN A 219 -11.79 -2.02 -0.60
N VAL A 220 -10.86 -1.09 -0.53
CA VAL A 220 -11.14 0.35 -0.50
C VAL A 220 -10.53 0.98 -1.73
N THR A 221 -11.34 1.61 -2.55
CA THR A 221 -10.91 2.35 -3.76
C THR A 221 -11.30 3.81 -3.62
N ILE A 222 -10.33 4.71 -3.74
CA ILE A 222 -10.58 6.15 -3.66
C ILE A 222 -9.92 6.82 -4.86
N SER A 223 -10.71 7.56 -5.61
CA SER A 223 -10.26 8.29 -6.79
C SER A 223 -10.56 9.78 -6.66
N ASN A 224 -9.55 10.60 -6.90
CA ASN A 224 -9.64 12.06 -6.89
C ASN A 224 -10.18 12.67 -5.58
N PRO A 225 -9.68 12.30 -4.38
CA PRO A 225 -10.02 13.01 -3.16
C PRO A 225 -9.33 14.39 -3.19
N GLY A 226 -10.10 15.46 -3.24
CA GLY A 226 -9.61 16.82 -3.50
C GLY A 226 -8.63 17.35 -2.45
N ARG A 227 -8.76 16.91 -1.20
CA ARG A 227 -7.89 17.30 -0.07
C ARG A 227 -7.18 16.12 0.58
N GLY A 228 -7.14 14.96 -0.08
CA GLY A 228 -6.55 13.74 0.48
C GLY A 228 -7.43 13.07 1.53
N GLY A 229 -6.83 12.42 2.54
CA GLY A 229 -7.59 11.77 3.60
C GLY A 229 -6.87 10.69 4.38
N THR A 230 -7.64 10.01 5.23
CA THR A 230 -7.15 8.93 6.09
C THR A 230 -7.94 7.66 5.85
N ILE A 231 -7.23 6.58 5.55
CA ILE A 231 -7.80 5.26 5.30
C ILE A 231 -7.27 4.27 6.34
N VAL A 232 -8.17 3.62 7.04
CA VAL A 232 -7.86 2.52 7.96
C VAL A 232 -8.62 1.30 7.48
N ASN A 233 -7.91 0.26 7.04
CA ASN A 233 -8.50 -0.98 6.58
C ASN A 233 -7.87 -2.19 7.28
N GLY A 234 -8.70 -3.18 7.63
CA GLY A 234 -8.24 -4.41 8.26
C GLY A 234 -7.77 -5.46 7.24
N ASN A 235 -8.62 -5.81 6.31
CA ASN A 235 -8.37 -6.87 5.33
C ASN A 235 -8.90 -6.48 3.96
N GLY A 236 -8.04 -6.37 3.00
CA GLY A 236 -8.38 -6.04 1.62
C GLY A 236 -7.33 -5.16 0.98
N ALA A 237 -7.43 -4.99 -0.30
CA ALA A 237 -6.58 -4.06 -1.02
C ALA A 237 -7.05 -2.62 -0.80
N VAL A 238 -6.10 -1.70 -0.70
CA VAL A 238 -6.38 -0.26 -0.67
C VAL A 238 -5.77 0.38 -1.90
N GLN A 239 -6.58 1.07 -2.67
CA GLN A 239 -6.14 1.82 -3.83
C GLN A 239 -6.54 3.29 -3.69
N VAL A 240 -5.56 4.19 -3.86
CA VAL A 240 -5.79 5.64 -3.89
C VAL A 240 -5.17 6.22 -5.15
N THR A 241 -5.93 7.01 -5.89
CA THR A 241 -5.46 7.66 -7.10
C THR A 241 -5.78 9.16 -7.08
N ASP A 242 -4.82 9.96 -7.57
CA ASP A 242 -4.96 11.40 -7.83
C ASP A 242 -5.46 12.23 -6.65
N ALA A 243 -4.87 12.00 -5.47
CA ALA A 243 -5.19 12.76 -4.26
C ALA A 243 -4.64 14.19 -4.33
N GLY A 244 -5.51 15.17 -4.07
CA GLY A 244 -5.17 16.58 -4.09
C GLY A 244 -4.45 17.12 -2.83
N GLY A 245 -4.29 16.31 -1.79
CA GLY A 245 -3.63 16.63 -0.52
C GLY A 245 -2.95 15.42 0.09
N ASP A 246 -2.65 15.51 1.40
CA ASP A 246 -1.95 14.46 2.14
C ASP A 246 -2.79 13.18 2.26
N VAL A 247 -2.13 12.03 2.17
CA VAL A 247 -2.76 10.72 2.31
C VAL A 247 -2.08 9.91 3.41
N ARG A 248 -2.89 9.39 4.32
CA ARG A 248 -2.45 8.43 5.35
C ARG A 248 -3.22 7.13 5.22
N ILE A 249 -2.51 6.01 5.10
CA ILE A 249 -3.10 4.67 5.00
C ILE A 249 -2.54 3.79 6.09
N THR A 250 -3.42 3.11 6.81
CA THR A 250 -3.08 2.01 7.70
C THR A 250 -3.87 0.79 7.24
N ASN A 251 -3.16 -0.25 6.81
CA ASN A 251 -3.76 -1.51 6.36
C ASN A 251 -3.09 -2.68 7.07
N SER A 252 -3.84 -3.73 7.41
CA SER A 252 -3.24 -4.89 8.06
C SER A 252 -2.90 -6.01 7.08
N PHE A 253 -3.78 -6.27 6.11
CA PHE A 253 -3.60 -7.33 5.12
C PHE A 253 -4.08 -6.89 3.74
N GLY A 254 -3.27 -7.15 2.74
CA GLY A 254 -3.58 -6.85 1.35
C GLY A 254 -2.63 -5.83 0.73
N LYS A 255 -2.71 -5.69 -0.56
CA LYS A 255 -1.87 -4.74 -1.31
C LYS A 255 -2.35 -3.30 -1.10
N VAL A 256 -1.40 -2.39 -0.89
CA VAL A 256 -1.65 -0.94 -0.91
C VAL A 256 -1.03 -0.36 -2.18
N THR A 257 -1.85 0.29 -3.00
CA THR A 257 -1.40 0.97 -4.22
C THR A 257 -1.81 2.44 -4.16
N VAL A 258 -0.85 3.34 -4.28
CA VAL A 258 -1.07 4.79 -4.28
C VAL A 258 -0.40 5.40 -5.50
N THR A 259 -1.13 6.18 -6.25
CA THR A 259 -0.61 6.86 -7.43
C THR A 259 -1.15 8.29 -7.50
N GLY A 260 -0.26 9.25 -7.65
CA GLY A 260 -0.67 10.66 -7.80
C GLY A 260 -1.11 11.31 -6.47
N VAL A 261 -0.16 11.69 -5.61
CA VAL A 261 -0.44 12.43 -4.38
C VAL A 261 0.22 13.80 -4.46
N LYS A 262 -0.56 14.87 -4.39
CA LYS A 262 -0.03 16.24 -4.40
C LYS A 262 0.53 16.71 -3.06
N GLY A 263 0.29 15.97 -1.99
CA GLY A 263 0.83 16.20 -0.66
C GLY A 263 1.85 15.14 -0.25
N ASN A 264 1.92 14.86 1.06
CA ASN A 264 2.73 13.83 1.65
C ASN A 264 1.96 12.49 1.69
N LEU A 265 2.70 11.40 1.66
CA LEU A 265 2.15 10.05 1.77
C LEU A 265 2.72 9.33 2.98
N VAL A 266 1.84 8.76 3.80
CA VAL A 266 2.23 7.86 4.89
C VAL A 266 1.46 6.54 4.73
N VAL A 267 2.19 5.44 4.56
CA VAL A 267 1.61 4.09 4.46
C VAL A 267 2.19 3.19 5.55
N GLY A 268 1.32 2.62 6.36
CA GLY A 268 1.64 1.49 7.23
C GLY A 268 0.85 0.26 6.76
N ASN A 269 1.55 -0.78 6.32
CA ASN A 269 0.93 -2.05 5.91
C ASN A 269 1.54 -3.22 6.71
N GLY A 270 0.73 -4.04 7.33
CA GLY A 270 1.22 -5.20 8.07
C GLY A 270 1.72 -6.30 7.14
N ASN A 271 0.87 -6.77 6.24
CA ASN A 271 1.13 -7.87 5.32
C ASN A 271 0.61 -7.55 3.92
N GLY A 272 1.49 -7.41 2.98
CA GLY A 272 1.18 -7.17 1.58
C GLY A 272 2.08 -6.13 0.95
N ASP A 273 2.10 -6.11 -0.35
CA ASP A 273 2.91 -5.18 -1.13
C ASP A 273 2.45 -3.74 -0.91
N VAL A 274 3.41 -2.83 -0.90
CA VAL A 274 3.18 -1.38 -0.93
C VAL A 274 3.74 -0.83 -2.22
N GLU A 275 2.91 -0.15 -2.98
CA GLU A 275 3.30 0.51 -4.22
C GLU A 275 2.92 1.99 -4.17
N ALA A 276 3.90 2.88 -4.32
CA ALA A 276 3.71 4.33 -4.23
C ALA A 276 4.39 5.03 -5.41
N ASN A 277 3.62 5.71 -6.23
CA ASN A 277 4.13 6.40 -7.42
C ASN A 277 3.59 7.83 -7.51
N ASN A 278 4.42 8.73 -8.03
CA ASN A 278 4.03 10.14 -8.28
C ASN A 278 3.55 10.86 -7.01
N VAL A 279 4.39 10.90 -5.98
CA VAL A 279 4.14 11.64 -4.74
C VAL A 279 4.93 12.96 -4.80
N THR A 280 4.25 14.09 -4.84
CA THR A 280 4.90 15.41 -4.95
C THR A 280 5.64 15.80 -3.65
N GLY A 281 5.11 15.41 -2.51
CA GLY A 281 5.70 15.61 -1.19
C GLY A 281 6.68 14.52 -0.79
N SER A 282 6.79 14.31 0.53
CA SER A 282 7.57 13.23 1.12
C SER A 282 6.74 11.94 1.22
N ALA A 283 7.41 10.78 1.22
CA ALA A 283 6.78 9.49 1.43
C ALA A 283 7.38 8.75 2.62
N GLU A 284 6.54 8.23 3.50
CA GLU A 284 6.90 7.29 4.55
C GLU A 284 6.17 5.95 4.31
N LEU A 285 6.94 4.89 4.04
CA LEU A 285 6.42 3.59 3.65
C LEU A 285 6.90 2.52 4.65
N ASN A 286 5.96 1.96 5.40
CA ASN A 286 6.26 0.96 6.43
C ASN A 286 5.55 -0.35 6.09
N THR A 287 6.29 -1.49 6.09
CA THR A 287 5.70 -2.82 5.93
C THR A 287 6.49 -3.87 6.71
N SER A 288 5.83 -4.91 7.19
CA SER A 288 6.52 -6.04 7.81
C SER A 288 6.76 -7.18 6.83
N PHE A 289 5.83 -7.41 5.91
CA PHE A 289 5.91 -8.45 4.89
C PHE A 289 5.32 -7.97 3.57
N GLY A 290 5.99 -8.27 2.48
CA GLY A 290 5.60 -7.83 1.14
C GLY A 290 6.59 -6.83 0.55
N ALA A 291 6.63 -6.71 -0.74
CA ALA A 291 7.56 -5.81 -1.42
C ALA A 291 7.13 -4.35 -1.30
N VAL A 292 8.10 -3.47 -1.13
CA VAL A 292 7.92 -2.01 -1.27
C VAL A 292 8.43 -1.61 -2.65
N ARG A 293 7.57 -1.01 -3.44
CA ARG A 293 7.91 -0.43 -4.75
C ARG A 293 7.52 1.04 -4.77
N PHE A 294 8.42 1.88 -5.26
CA PHE A 294 8.13 3.31 -5.39
C PHE A 294 8.77 3.93 -6.63
N GLY A 295 8.20 5.02 -7.05
CA GLY A 295 8.72 5.84 -8.14
C GLY A 295 8.27 7.29 -8.05
N ASP A 296 9.13 8.22 -8.49
CA ASP A 296 8.82 9.66 -8.58
C ASP A 296 8.32 10.25 -7.25
N ILE A 297 9.16 10.15 -6.20
CA ILE A 297 8.93 10.83 -4.91
C ILE A 297 9.61 12.18 -4.94
N GLY A 298 8.85 13.26 -4.85
CA GLY A 298 9.34 14.62 -5.06
C GLY A 298 10.28 15.14 -3.98
N LYS A 299 10.16 14.67 -2.75
CA LYS A 299 10.98 15.11 -1.63
C LYS A 299 11.69 13.93 -0.95
N VAL A 300 11.56 13.84 0.38
CA VAL A 300 12.24 12.85 1.20
C VAL A 300 11.47 11.52 1.19
N LEU A 301 12.22 10.43 1.08
CA LEU A 301 11.71 9.08 1.22
C LEU A 301 12.21 8.44 2.52
N SER A 302 11.31 7.86 3.29
CA SER A 302 11.62 6.97 4.42
C SER A 302 10.94 5.62 4.21
N VAL A 303 11.71 4.54 4.23
CA VAL A 303 11.18 3.17 4.14
C VAL A 303 11.63 2.38 5.36
N ARG A 304 10.68 1.77 6.07
CA ARG A 304 10.96 0.75 7.08
C ARG A 304 10.32 -0.56 6.67
N ALA A 305 11.16 -1.54 6.42
CA ALA A 305 10.74 -2.85 5.97
C ALA A 305 11.43 -3.95 6.78
N ALA A 306 10.73 -5.06 7.07
CA ALA A 306 11.36 -6.14 7.84
C ALA A 306 11.78 -7.31 6.93
N ASN A 307 10.86 -7.93 6.24
CA ASN A 307 11.10 -9.10 5.38
C ASN A 307 10.64 -8.80 3.94
N SER A 308 11.28 -7.85 3.30
CA SER A 308 10.73 -7.22 2.10
C SER A 308 11.82 -6.92 1.07
N ALA A 309 11.49 -7.07 -0.20
CA ALA A 309 12.26 -6.43 -1.24
C ALA A 309 11.87 -4.95 -1.32
N VAL A 310 12.85 -4.05 -1.29
CA VAL A 310 12.65 -2.61 -1.48
C VAL A 310 13.25 -2.21 -2.83
N ILE A 311 12.42 -1.78 -3.73
CA ILE A 311 12.81 -1.47 -5.11
C ILE A 311 12.22 -0.12 -5.51
N GLY A 312 13.05 0.78 -5.98
CA GLY A 312 12.51 2.07 -6.43
C GLY A 312 13.51 2.98 -7.10
N ARG A 313 12.98 4.08 -7.59
CA ARG A 313 13.77 5.06 -8.31
C ARG A 313 13.18 6.46 -8.21
N LYS A 314 14.00 7.46 -8.52
CA LYS A 314 13.64 8.88 -8.58
C LYS A 314 13.13 9.43 -7.25
N VAL A 315 14.04 9.76 -6.38
CA VAL A 315 13.80 10.49 -5.14
C VAL A 315 14.40 11.90 -5.29
N GLY A 316 13.56 12.92 -5.22
CA GLY A 316 13.95 14.31 -5.46
C GLY A 316 14.83 14.91 -4.37
N GLU A 317 14.85 14.35 -3.18
CA GLU A 317 15.76 14.75 -2.11
C GLU A 317 16.53 13.53 -1.60
N SER A 318 16.51 13.27 -0.29
CA SER A 318 17.24 12.16 0.33
C SER A 318 16.36 10.94 0.56
N ALA A 319 16.99 9.76 0.62
CA ALA A 319 16.33 8.51 0.93
C ALA A 319 16.95 7.85 2.17
N THR A 320 16.11 7.38 3.09
CA THR A 320 16.50 6.55 4.24
C THR A 320 15.74 5.23 4.19
N ILE A 321 16.48 4.11 4.21
CA ILE A 321 15.89 2.79 4.10
C ILE A 321 16.44 1.90 5.22
N GLU A 322 15.54 1.32 5.99
CA GLU A 322 15.82 0.31 7.00
C GLU A 322 15.13 -1.00 6.58
N ASN A 323 15.91 -2.06 6.35
CA ASN A 323 15.39 -3.36 5.94
C ASN A 323 16.14 -4.51 6.60
N SER A 324 15.47 -5.40 7.31
CA SER A 324 16.14 -6.51 7.98
C SER A 324 16.54 -7.64 7.03
N PHE A 325 15.67 -8.01 6.10
CA PHE A 325 15.89 -9.08 5.14
C PHE A 325 15.30 -8.74 3.78
N GLY A 326 15.96 -9.17 2.72
CA GLY A 326 15.54 -8.95 1.36
C GLY A 326 16.37 -7.89 0.64
N LYS A 327 16.31 -7.92 -0.67
CA LYS A 327 17.13 -7.03 -1.49
C LYS A 327 16.64 -5.58 -1.42
N VAL A 328 17.61 -4.67 -1.41
CA VAL A 328 17.36 -3.22 -1.60
C VAL A 328 17.99 -2.80 -2.92
N ASP A 329 17.21 -2.19 -3.80
CA ASP A 329 17.62 -1.83 -5.18
C ASP A 329 17.06 -0.45 -5.52
N ILE A 330 17.90 0.58 -5.43
CA ILE A 330 17.48 1.99 -5.50
C ILE A 330 18.34 2.74 -6.52
N SER A 331 17.70 3.55 -7.32
CA SER A 331 18.39 4.41 -8.29
C SER A 331 17.83 5.84 -8.34
N GLU A 332 18.63 6.75 -8.90
CA GLU A 332 18.23 8.14 -9.15
C GLU A 332 17.79 8.88 -7.86
N VAL A 333 18.67 8.94 -6.87
CA VAL A 333 18.47 9.75 -5.66
C VAL A 333 19.22 11.07 -5.82
N HIS A 334 18.48 12.18 -5.81
CA HIS A 334 19.06 13.48 -6.16
C HIS A 334 20.06 14.00 -5.11
N LYS A 335 19.79 13.76 -3.83
CA LYS A 335 20.71 14.05 -2.73
C LYS A 335 21.34 12.77 -2.20
N GLY A 336 21.42 12.63 -0.89
CA GLY A 336 22.07 11.49 -0.23
C GLY A 336 21.14 10.29 0.00
N ILE A 337 21.74 9.12 0.14
CA ILE A 337 21.04 7.90 0.50
C ILE A 337 21.69 7.23 1.73
N ARG A 338 20.88 6.82 2.67
CA ARG A 338 21.28 5.99 3.80
C ARG A 338 20.49 4.68 3.81
N ILE A 339 21.19 3.56 3.77
CA ILE A 339 20.59 2.23 3.85
C ILE A 339 21.18 1.47 5.02
N VAL A 340 20.32 0.93 5.87
CA VAL A 340 20.69 0.01 6.94
C VAL A 340 19.96 -1.30 6.70
N GLY A 341 20.70 -2.30 6.25
CA GLY A 341 20.25 -3.67 6.03
C GLY A 341 20.75 -4.61 7.14
N GLY A 342 20.00 -5.66 7.42
CA GLY A 342 20.51 -6.78 8.22
C GLY A 342 21.23 -7.81 7.34
N ASN A 343 20.44 -8.64 6.65
CA ASN A 343 20.90 -9.61 5.66
C ASN A 343 20.36 -9.24 4.28
N SER A 344 20.79 -8.13 3.75
CA SER A 344 20.22 -7.53 2.55
C SER A 344 21.29 -7.24 1.52
N PRO A 345 21.24 -7.85 0.34
CA PRO A 345 21.98 -7.33 -0.81
C PRO A 345 21.51 -5.90 -1.12
N ILE A 346 22.47 -4.99 -1.28
CA ILE A 346 22.20 -3.57 -1.53
C ILE A 346 22.74 -3.20 -2.90
N THR A 347 21.90 -2.62 -3.73
CA THR A 347 22.29 -2.01 -5.00
C THR A 347 21.82 -0.57 -5.01
N VAL A 348 22.74 0.36 -5.23
CA VAL A 348 22.43 1.77 -5.44
C VAL A 348 23.08 2.30 -6.71
N ALA A 349 22.40 3.14 -7.42
CA ALA A 349 22.93 3.81 -8.61
C ALA A 349 22.44 5.25 -8.73
N ASP A 350 23.25 6.12 -9.33
CA ASP A 350 22.90 7.51 -9.62
C ASP A 350 22.52 8.30 -8.34
N VAL A 351 23.43 8.34 -7.37
CA VAL A 351 23.27 9.12 -6.13
C VAL A 351 24.00 10.45 -6.28
N GLY A 352 23.27 11.55 -6.13
CA GLY A 352 23.83 12.89 -6.35
C GLY A 352 24.84 13.34 -5.30
N GLU A 353 24.59 13.00 -4.04
CA GLU A 353 25.43 13.37 -2.91
C GLU A 353 25.99 12.10 -2.22
N GLU A 354 25.98 12.02 -0.90
CA GLU A 354 26.57 10.93 -0.12
C GLU A 354 25.77 9.62 -0.19
N ALA A 355 26.47 8.49 -0.16
CA ALA A 355 25.88 7.17 0.03
C ALA A 355 26.47 6.48 1.26
N SER A 356 25.61 6.17 2.25
CA SER A 356 25.96 5.43 3.46
C SER A 356 25.22 4.08 3.46
N LEU A 357 25.94 3.00 3.25
CA LEU A 357 25.41 1.66 3.03
C LEU A 357 25.92 0.72 4.10
N LYS A 358 25.03 0.14 4.89
CA LYS A 358 25.37 -0.78 5.96
C LYS A 358 24.58 -2.08 5.82
N THR A 359 25.27 -3.21 5.85
CA THR A 359 24.66 -4.55 5.91
C THR A 359 25.56 -5.50 6.69
N SER A 360 25.06 -6.67 7.07
CA SER A 360 25.89 -7.70 7.71
C SER A 360 26.23 -8.84 6.77
N PHE A 361 25.35 -9.11 5.80
CA PHE A 361 25.54 -10.15 4.79
C PHE A 361 24.89 -9.69 3.49
N GLY A 362 25.59 -9.82 2.40
CA GLY A 362 25.07 -9.54 1.09
C GLY A 362 26.02 -8.72 0.23
N LEU A 363 25.86 -8.83 -1.06
CA LEU A 363 26.63 -8.02 -2.00
C LEU A 363 26.18 -6.57 -1.91
N VAL A 364 27.12 -5.65 -1.71
CA VAL A 364 26.89 -4.22 -1.85
C VAL A 364 27.39 -3.78 -3.23
N THR A 365 26.51 -3.19 -4.02
CA THR A 365 26.85 -2.59 -5.32
C THR A 365 26.51 -1.11 -5.29
N ALA A 366 27.46 -0.24 -5.61
CA ALA A 366 27.26 1.21 -5.73
C ALA A 366 27.82 1.71 -7.06
N ASP A 367 27.00 2.39 -7.84
CA ASP A 367 27.42 2.91 -9.14
C ASP A 367 27.06 4.38 -9.30
N ARG A 368 27.98 5.19 -9.80
CA ARG A 368 27.81 6.64 -10.01
C ARG A 368 27.34 7.40 -8.76
N VAL A 369 28.21 7.46 -7.76
CA VAL A 369 27.99 8.24 -6.53
C VAL A 369 28.73 9.58 -6.63
N GLY A 370 28.01 10.69 -6.49
CA GLY A 370 28.54 12.05 -6.62
C GLY A 370 29.29 12.55 -5.37
N GLY A 371 28.81 12.20 -4.19
CA GLY A 371 29.45 12.50 -2.90
C GLY A 371 30.25 11.34 -2.33
N PRO A 372 30.61 11.40 -1.02
CA PRO A 372 31.33 10.32 -0.37
C PRO A 372 30.53 9.01 -0.32
N LEU A 373 31.20 7.89 -0.57
CA LEU A 373 30.67 6.55 -0.35
C LEU A 373 31.23 5.98 0.96
N THR A 374 30.35 5.55 1.85
CA THR A 374 30.70 4.77 3.05
C THR A 374 29.98 3.43 3.02
N VAL A 375 30.72 2.34 3.11
CA VAL A 375 30.20 0.97 3.17
C VAL A 375 30.68 0.27 4.42
N GLU A 376 29.77 -0.26 5.22
CA GLU A 376 30.07 -1.16 6.33
C GLU A 376 29.37 -2.50 6.06
N ASP A 377 30.14 -3.54 5.80
CA ASP A 377 29.59 -4.89 5.56
C ASP A 377 30.48 -5.92 6.31
N ASN A 378 29.86 -6.82 7.07
CA ASN A 378 30.68 -7.80 7.81
C ASN A 378 31.14 -8.96 6.91
N ASN A 379 30.26 -9.48 6.04
CA ASN A 379 30.52 -10.74 5.31
C ASN A 379 30.16 -10.71 3.83
N GLY A 380 30.00 -9.58 3.22
CA GLY A 380 29.66 -9.46 1.81
C GLY A 380 30.80 -8.86 0.97
N ALA A 381 30.70 -9.08 -0.32
CA ALA A 381 31.59 -8.41 -1.26
C ALA A 381 31.08 -6.98 -1.52
N VAL A 382 31.99 -6.07 -1.79
CA VAL A 382 31.68 -4.69 -2.13
C VAL A 382 32.17 -4.41 -3.55
N LYS A 383 31.26 -3.95 -4.41
CA LYS A 383 31.57 -3.50 -5.77
C LYS A 383 31.10 -2.07 -5.93
N ALA A 384 32.01 -1.17 -6.23
CA ALA A 384 31.62 0.21 -6.50
C ALA A 384 32.32 0.74 -7.73
N SER A 385 31.63 1.57 -8.50
CA SER A 385 32.14 2.13 -9.76
C SER A 385 31.77 3.60 -9.95
N ALA A 386 32.58 4.31 -10.69
CA ALA A 386 32.38 5.71 -11.07
C ALA A 386 32.12 6.65 -9.86
N LEU A 387 33.02 6.59 -8.87
CA LEU A 387 32.94 7.38 -7.65
C LEU A 387 33.62 8.74 -7.83
N ARG A 388 32.86 9.81 -7.71
CA ARG A 388 33.38 11.16 -7.87
C ARG A 388 34.07 11.75 -6.64
N ASN A 389 33.93 11.07 -5.49
CA ASN A 389 34.44 11.54 -4.21
C ASN A 389 35.13 10.38 -3.44
N ASN A 390 35.34 10.54 -2.14
CA ASN A 390 36.02 9.59 -1.29
C ASN A 390 35.25 8.26 -1.14
N ALA A 391 35.98 7.17 -1.03
CA ALA A 391 35.43 5.85 -0.74
C ALA A 391 36.00 5.31 0.57
N ASN A 392 35.14 5.04 1.54
CA ASN A 392 35.45 4.39 2.80
C ASN A 392 34.74 3.04 2.87
N VAL A 393 35.46 1.94 2.91
CA VAL A 393 34.91 0.59 2.90
C VAL A 393 35.47 -0.22 4.05
N LYS A 394 34.58 -0.74 4.87
CA LYS A 394 34.91 -1.66 5.96
C LYS A 394 34.19 -2.98 5.78
N THR A 395 34.93 -4.08 5.66
CA THR A 395 34.39 -5.43 5.57
C THR A 395 35.32 -6.44 6.24
N SER A 396 34.80 -7.63 6.60
CA SER A 396 35.68 -8.66 7.21
C SER A 396 35.93 -9.83 6.25
N PHE A 397 34.96 -10.18 5.43
CA PHE A 397 35.05 -11.31 4.50
C PHE A 397 34.38 -10.94 3.17
N GLY A 398 35.06 -10.87 2.15
CA GLY A 398 34.56 -10.55 0.84
C GLY A 398 35.52 -9.69 0.05
N ALA A 399 35.50 -9.82 -1.24
CA ALA A 399 36.35 -9.00 -2.11
C ALA A 399 35.81 -7.56 -2.17
N VAL A 400 36.72 -6.62 -2.20
CA VAL A 400 36.42 -5.19 -2.45
C VAL A 400 36.94 -4.83 -3.84
N LEU A 401 36.05 -4.39 -4.68
CA LEU A 401 36.35 -3.87 -6.03
C LEU A 401 35.85 -2.42 -6.13
N LEU A 402 36.79 -1.48 -6.22
CA LEU A 402 36.50 -0.06 -6.42
C LEU A 402 37.05 0.37 -7.78
N ASP A 403 36.19 0.65 -8.73
CA ASP A 403 36.59 1.04 -10.08
C ASP A 403 36.30 2.50 -10.36
N GLY A 404 37.31 3.26 -10.75
CA GLY A 404 37.17 4.67 -11.13
C GLY A 404 36.87 5.60 -9.95
N VAL A 405 37.73 5.59 -8.92
CA VAL A 405 37.63 6.48 -7.76
C VAL A 405 38.41 7.76 -7.97
N ALA A 406 37.73 8.92 -7.91
CA ALA A 406 38.36 10.22 -8.04
C ALA A 406 38.77 10.88 -6.72
N GLY A 407 38.35 10.35 -5.58
CA GLY A 407 38.63 10.83 -4.23
C GLY A 407 39.65 9.99 -3.48
N ALA A 408 39.77 10.25 -2.17
CA ALA A 408 40.56 9.43 -1.29
C ALA A 408 39.92 8.04 -1.09
N VAL A 409 40.77 7.02 -0.90
CA VAL A 409 40.34 5.65 -0.66
C VAL A 409 40.84 5.20 0.72
N ASP A 410 39.93 4.67 1.52
CA ASP A 410 40.24 4.00 2.77
C ASP A 410 39.49 2.65 2.83
N VAL A 411 40.24 1.54 2.80
CA VAL A 411 39.70 0.18 2.82
C VAL A 411 40.30 -0.60 3.98
N ASP A 412 39.43 -1.06 4.87
CA ASP A 412 39.76 -2.01 5.94
C ASP A 412 39.03 -3.32 5.69
N ASN A 413 39.74 -4.33 5.20
CA ASN A 413 39.22 -5.67 4.89
C ASN A 413 40.08 -6.76 5.53
N GLN A 414 39.49 -7.62 6.33
CA GLN A 414 40.27 -8.62 7.03
C GLN A 414 40.70 -9.81 6.14
N ASN A 415 39.79 -10.37 5.33
CA ASN A 415 40.04 -11.66 4.66
C ASN A 415 39.74 -11.69 3.15
N GLY A 416 39.52 -10.58 2.52
CA GLY A 416 39.20 -10.53 1.09
C GLY A 416 40.26 -9.79 0.26
N GLY A 417 40.35 -10.10 -1.02
CA GLY A 417 41.15 -9.33 -1.98
C GLY A 417 40.61 -7.91 -2.14
N VAL A 418 41.51 -6.97 -2.33
CA VAL A 418 41.16 -5.57 -2.58
C VAL A 418 41.75 -5.14 -3.92
N GLU A 419 40.85 -4.71 -4.83
CA GLU A 419 41.24 -4.13 -6.11
C GLU A 419 40.66 -2.72 -6.21
N VAL A 420 41.52 -1.74 -6.44
CA VAL A 420 41.17 -0.34 -6.56
C VAL A 420 41.72 0.22 -7.87
N SER A 421 40.87 0.88 -8.63
CA SER A 421 41.29 1.63 -9.82
C SER A 421 41.01 3.12 -9.56
N LEU A 422 42.05 3.92 -9.53
CA LEU A 422 41.95 5.35 -9.32
C LEU A 422 41.80 6.09 -10.64
N GLN A 423 41.06 7.21 -10.62
CA GLN A 423 40.91 8.07 -11.78
C GLN A 423 41.24 9.54 -11.44
N GLY A 424 41.54 10.33 -12.47
CA GLY A 424 41.83 11.75 -12.34
C GLY A 424 43.32 12.05 -12.28
N GLN A 425 43.67 13.33 -12.37
CA GLN A 425 45.08 13.79 -12.42
C GLN A 425 45.61 14.20 -11.05
N ALA A 426 44.76 14.60 -10.13
CA ALA A 426 45.15 14.99 -8.78
C ALA A 426 45.32 13.78 -7.89
N CYS A 427 46.48 13.65 -7.25
CA CYS A 427 46.68 12.57 -6.32
C CYS A 427 45.77 12.72 -5.07
N LYS A 428 45.28 11.61 -4.57
CA LYS A 428 44.46 11.53 -3.35
C LYS A 428 45.01 10.46 -2.42
N PRO A 429 44.93 10.61 -1.10
CA PRO A 429 45.36 9.59 -0.17
C PRO A 429 44.73 8.22 -0.45
N VAL A 430 45.53 7.17 -0.32
CA VAL A 430 45.09 5.77 -0.41
C VAL A 430 45.57 5.02 0.83
N GLY A 431 44.63 4.49 1.59
CA GLY A 431 44.85 3.58 2.71
C GLY A 431 44.19 2.23 2.44
N ILE A 432 44.93 1.14 2.43
CA ILE A 432 44.36 -0.20 2.29
C ILE A 432 45.00 -1.11 3.32
N HIS A 433 44.14 -1.72 4.13
CA HIS A 433 44.54 -2.75 5.08
C HIS A 433 43.76 -4.04 4.78
N THR A 434 44.50 -5.17 4.64
CA THR A 434 43.92 -6.51 4.60
C THR A 434 44.85 -7.51 5.27
N SER A 435 44.35 -8.68 5.69
CA SER A 435 45.19 -9.71 6.29
C SER A 435 45.44 -10.88 5.35
N PHE A 436 44.52 -11.15 4.41
CA PHE A 436 44.65 -12.25 3.47
C PHE A 436 44.21 -11.83 2.08
N SER A 437 44.79 -12.46 1.06
CA SER A 437 44.51 -12.19 -0.34
C SER A 437 45.22 -10.95 -0.93
N PRO A 438 45.38 -10.86 -2.24
CA PRO A 438 46.17 -9.79 -2.85
C PRO A 438 45.50 -8.42 -2.75
N VAL A 439 46.34 -7.39 -2.71
CA VAL A 439 45.99 -5.98 -2.87
C VAL A 439 46.46 -5.54 -4.25
N ARG A 440 45.59 -5.01 -5.08
CA ARG A 440 45.91 -4.42 -6.39
C ARG A 440 45.44 -2.98 -6.46
N VAL A 441 46.31 -2.09 -6.77
CA VAL A 441 46.00 -0.65 -6.94
C VAL A 441 46.43 -0.22 -8.32
N ARG A 442 45.47 0.12 -9.17
CA ARG A 442 45.73 0.73 -10.47
C ARG A 442 45.74 2.22 -10.32
N VAL A 443 46.81 2.85 -10.76
CA VAL A 443 46.97 4.30 -10.71
C VAL A 443 47.19 4.88 -12.11
N PRO A 444 46.76 6.13 -12.38
CA PRO A 444 47.05 6.78 -13.65
C PRO A 444 48.54 6.90 -13.97
N ASN A 445 48.93 6.87 -15.22
CA ASN A 445 50.34 6.88 -15.65
C ASN A 445 51.15 8.09 -15.16
N ASN A 446 50.49 9.22 -14.90
CA ASN A 446 51.08 10.42 -14.37
C ASN A 446 50.99 10.58 -12.85
N ALA A 447 50.70 9.49 -12.16
CA ALA A 447 50.54 9.48 -10.70
C ALA A 447 51.81 9.86 -9.97
N SER A 448 51.64 10.49 -8.81
CA SER A 448 52.73 10.89 -7.93
C SER A 448 52.33 10.55 -6.49
N TYR A 449 53.02 9.52 -5.90
CA TYR A 449 52.66 9.00 -4.58
C TYR A 449 53.91 8.78 -3.73
N ALA A 450 53.78 9.11 -2.44
CA ALA A 450 54.70 8.60 -1.42
C ALA A 450 54.16 7.24 -0.91
N VAL A 451 54.77 6.17 -1.38
CA VAL A 451 54.32 4.79 -1.13
C VAL A 451 54.97 4.22 0.12
N ALA A 452 54.16 3.68 1.02
CA ALA A 452 54.57 2.83 2.12
C ALA A 452 53.78 1.52 2.03
N ALA A 453 54.37 0.47 1.50
CA ALA A 453 53.76 -0.85 1.35
C ALA A 453 54.45 -1.88 2.22
N LYS A 454 53.69 -2.73 2.93
CA LYS A 454 54.17 -3.78 3.80
C LYS A 454 53.37 -5.05 3.68
N THR A 455 54.05 -6.21 3.55
CA THR A 455 53.42 -7.53 3.66
C THR A 455 54.28 -8.42 4.57
N SER A 456 53.71 -9.41 5.27
CA SER A 456 54.49 -10.36 6.07
C SER A 456 54.81 -11.63 5.28
N PHE A 457 53.89 -12.10 4.46
CA PHE A 457 54.03 -13.30 3.64
C PHE A 457 53.54 -13.04 2.23
N GLY A 458 54.28 -12.31 1.42
CA GLY A 458 53.90 -11.95 0.05
C GLY A 458 55.05 -11.28 -0.70
N LYS A 459 54.75 -10.76 -1.87
CA LYS A 459 55.67 -9.97 -2.67
C LYS A 459 55.04 -8.62 -2.98
N ILE A 460 55.91 -7.59 -3.04
CA ILE A 460 55.48 -6.26 -3.47
C ILE A 460 56.00 -6.03 -4.89
N HIS A 461 55.09 -5.65 -5.80
CA HIS A 461 55.41 -5.34 -7.20
C HIS A 461 54.90 -3.97 -7.58
N SER A 462 55.67 -3.25 -8.37
CA SER A 462 55.22 -1.97 -8.96
C SER A 462 55.63 -1.89 -10.42
N ASP A 463 54.67 -1.54 -11.27
CA ASP A 463 54.89 -1.24 -12.69
C ASP A 463 55.56 0.14 -12.90
N PHE A 464 55.63 0.94 -11.86
CA PHE A 464 56.21 2.28 -11.94
C PHE A 464 57.66 2.27 -11.50
N PRO A 465 58.55 3.05 -12.13
CA PRO A 465 59.86 3.33 -11.58
C PRO A 465 59.70 4.10 -10.26
N MET A 466 60.39 3.64 -9.24
CA MET A 466 60.31 4.22 -7.90
C MET A 466 61.69 4.69 -7.41
N THR A 467 61.70 5.86 -6.76
CA THR A 467 62.89 6.28 -5.96
C THR A 467 62.71 5.72 -4.56
N VAL A 468 63.50 4.72 -4.20
CA VAL A 468 63.40 4.01 -2.92
C VAL A 468 64.20 4.72 -1.84
N SER A 469 63.67 4.81 -0.62
CA SER A 469 64.32 5.37 0.56
C SER A 469 64.43 4.27 1.63
N GLY A 470 65.68 3.91 2.02
CA GLY A 470 65.99 2.89 3.01
C GLY A 470 66.34 1.51 2.40
N ASP A 471 66.37 0.46 3.23
CA ASP A 471 66.72 -0.89 2.80
C ASP A 471 65.57 -1.51 2.00
N LEU A 472 65.93 -2.12 0.87
CA LEU A 472 64.96 -2.92 0.05
C LEU A 472 64.73 -4.29 0.71
N GLY A 473 63.69 -4.43 1.51
CA GLY A 473 63.20 -5.73 1.97
C GLY A 473 62.29 -6.39 0.97
N SER A 474 62.19 -7.70 0.99
CA SER A 474 61.20 -8.44 0.16
C SER A 474 59.77 -8.24 0.64
N ASP A 475 59.56 -7.74 1.83
CA ASP A 475 58.34 -7.60 2.59
C ASP A 475 57.95 -6.15 2.88
N SER A 476 58.80 -5.18 2.54
CA SER A 476 58.51 -3.75 2.71
C SER A 476 59.09 -2.92 1.57
N LEU A 477 58.34 -1.90 1.16
CA LEU A 477 58.72 -0.97 0.11
C LEU A 477 58.34 0.45 0.51
N ASN A 478 59.33 1.28 0.75
CA ASN A 478 59.13 2.72 0.97
C ASN A 478 59.80 3.51 -0.15
N GLY A 479 59.04 4.34 -0.84
CA GLY A 479 59.58 5.09 -1.97
C GLY A 479 58.57 6.01 -2.63
N ASN A 480 59.00 6.71 -3.62
CA ASN A 480 58.15 7.65 -4.35
C ASN A 480 57.93 7.19 -5.79
N ILE A 481 56.69 7.22 -6.22
CA ILE A 481 56.29 7.20 -7.61
C ILE A 481 56.26 8.65 -8.09
N GLY A 482 56.89 8.99 -9.22
CA GLY A 482 57.01 10.36 -9.69
C GLY A 482 57.74 11.26 -8.68
N GLY A 483 57.23 12.45 -8.43
CA GLY A 483 57.79 13.41 -7.46
C GLY A 483 57.46 13.12 -5.99
N GLY A 484 56.76 12.01 -5.67
CA GLY A 484 56.13 11.85 -4.38
C GLY A 484 54.87 12.73 -4.29
N GLY A 485 54.21 12.81 -3.19
CA GLY A 485 53.01 13.64 -3.04
C GLY A 485 52.02 13.06 -2.03
N CYS A 486 50.87 12.58 -2.48
CA CYS A 486 49.91 11.98 -1.56
C CYS A 486 50.39 10.67 -0.99
N PRO A 487 50.05 10.37 0.28
CA PRO A 487 50.40 9.10 0.87
C PRO A 487 49.60 7.94 0.26
N MET A 488 50.31 6.84 -0.03
CA MET A 488 49.74 5.54 -0.36
C MET A 488 50.24 4.53 0.67
N ARG A 489 49.37 4.09 1.57
CA ARG A 489 49.68 3.11 2.61
C ARG A 489 48.99 1.80 2.33
N LEU A 490 49.73 0.75 2.04
CA LEU A 490 49.24 -0.56 1.69
C LEU A 490 49.78 -1.60 2.67
N THR A 491 48.89 -2.21 3.45
CA THR A 491 49.29 -3.22 4.43
C THR A 491 48.55 -4.53 4.17
N ASN A 492 49.33 -5.61 4.08
CA ASN A 492 48.76 -6.96 3.89
C ASN A 492 49.57 -7.94 4.74
N ASN A 493 48.96 -8.86 5.46
CA ASN A 493 49.73 -9.87 6.19
C ASN A 493 50.09 -11.08 5.31
N ASN A 494 49.14 -11.62 4.54
CA ASN A 494 49.34 -12.83 3.72
C ASN A 494 48.82 -12.61 2.29
N GLY A 495 49.59 -12.01 1.45
CA GLY A 495 49.27 -11.81 0.04
C GLY A 495 50.18 -10.79 -0.64
N SER A 496 50.18 -10.80 -1.95
CA SER A 496 50.93 -9.83 -2.76
C SER A 496 50.31 -8.43 -2.70
N ILE A 497 51.15 -7.43 -2.88
CA ILE A 497 50.76 -6.06 -3.12
C ILE A 497 51.25 -5.66 -4.50
N GLU A 498 50.34 -5.23 -5.36
CA GLU A 498 50.62 -4.90 -6.75
C GLU A 498 50.17 -3.47 -7.03
N ILE A 499 51.10 -2.62 -7.47
CA ILE A 499 50.81 -1.24 -7.90
C ILE A 499 50.96 -1.21 -9.42
N LEU A 500 49.84 -1.08 -10.11
CA LEU A 500 49.70 -1.30 -11.54
C LEU A 500 49.41 0.03 -12.27
N LYS A 501 49.72 0.04 -13.59
CA LYS A 501 49.35 1.13 -14.52
C LYS A 501 47.95 1.01 -15.02
#